data_6527a73a828811c2281d6242d883a11a
#
_entry.id   6527a73a828811c2281d6242d883a11a
#
_cell.length_a   1.000
_cell.length_b   1.000
_cell.length_c   1.000
_cell.angle_alpha   90.00
_cell.angle_beta   90.00
_cell.angle_gamma   90.00
#
_symmetry.space_group_name_H-M   'P 1'
#
loop_
_entity.id
_entity.type
_entity.pdbx_description
1 polymer ?
#
loop_
_entity_poly.entity_id
_entity_poly.type
_entity_poly.pdbx_seq_one_letter_code
_entity_poly.pdbx_strand_id
1 'polypeptide(L)'
;MTAVKEPIALLGSPAAEGPSAVVLLDEQVRHRTRHRADRRFLLVARLASLAGFLIVWELASGTIVRPFFISSPTAVVEALVEWIQSGELWFHGQFTLLATVLGYVSGSLAAIAIAWPLGLMRRAYRITEPYFLIAYSVPAVAMGPVFILWFGLGLTPKVVLAAYFVFFIVFVNTVTGIQQVPRGMLDVTRVLGASRTALLWTVILPSALPYILAALRVTLPAAMIGAVVGEFIASNRGLGYLTRAAAAEYSTAGVIAGVVVMSAIVLTMTLLLRPLGHALRWQQEVKVNRGTV
;
A
#
# COMPACT_ATOMS: atom_id res chain seq x y z
N MET A 1 32.19 50.82 -64.32
CA MET A 1 32.33 49.38 -64.67
C MET A 1 31.43 48.55 -63.77
N THR A 2 30.45 48.06 -64.40
CA THR A 2 29.23 47.39 -63.97
C THR A 2 29.49 46.03 -63.29
N ALA A 3 28.95 45.83 -62.11
CA ALA A 3 28.80 44.51 -61.50
C ALA A 3 27.29 44.17 -61.33
N VAL A 4 26.89 43.19 -62.12
CA VAL A 4 25.54 42.65 -62.20
C VAL A 4 25.25 41.83 -60.90
N LYS A 5 24.15 42.16 -60.20
CA LYS A 5 23.55 41.35 -59.12
C LYS A 5 22.63 40.32 -59.75
N GLU A 6 22.95 39.05 -59.61
CA GLU A 6 22.00 37.97 -59.81
C GLU A 6 21.12 37.81 -58.56
N PRO A 7 19.80 37.55 -58.71
CA PRO A 7 18.92 37.25 -57.60
C PRO A 7 19.00 35.76 -57.25
N ILE A 8 19.33 35.49 -56.00
CA ILE A 8 19.26 34.11 -55.41
C ILE A 8 17.80 33.65 -55.36
N ALA A 9 17.50 32.67 -56.20
CA ALA A 9 16.22 31.98 -56.17
C ALA A 9 16.07 31.26 -54.83
N LEU A 10 15.11 31.68 -54.05
CA LEU A 10 14.61 30.95 -52.86
C LEU A 10 13.95 29.64 -53.35
N LEU A 11 14.72 28.55 -53.34
CA LEU A 11 14.18 27.21 -53.44
C LEU A 11 13.29 26.97 -52.22
N GLY A 12 11.98 26.95 -52.49
CA GLY A 12 10.99 26.57 -51.48
C GLY A 12 11.30 25.18 -50.90
N SER A 13 11.63 25.17 -49.62
CA SER A 13 11.65 23.93 -48.84
C SER A 13 10.27 23.26 -48.96
N PRO A 14 10.16 21.98 -49.36
CA PRO A 14 8.88 21.29 -49.29
C PRO A 14 8.44 21.28 -47.85
N ALA A 15 7.32 21.95 -47.56
CA ALA A 15 6.66 21.85 -46.31
C ALA A 15 6.46 20.35 -46.01
N ALA A 16 7.06 19.87 -44.93
CA ALA A 16 6.82 18.51 -44.44
C ALA A 16 5.34 18.42 -44.13
N GLU A 17 4.58 17.83 -45.07
CA GLU A 17 3.18 17.48 -44.82
C GLU A 17 3.17 16.53 -43.62
N GLY A 18 2.74 17.04 -42.48
CA GLY A 18 2.48 16.21 -41.30
C GLY A 18 1.46 15.11 -41.65
N PRO A 19 1.51 13.96 -41.00
CA PRO A 19 0.64 12.85 -41.29
C PRO A 19 -0.83 13.31 -41.33
N SER A 20 -1.55 12.98 -42.40
CA SER A 20 -2.92 13.42 -42.59
C SER A 20 -3.79 13.03 -41.39
N ALA A 21 -4.77 13.87 -41.03
CA ALA A 21 -5.67 13.61 -39.88
C ALA A 21 -6.28 12.22 -39.93
N VAL A 22 -6.46 11.65 -41.09
CA VAL A 22 -6.96 10.28 -41.33
C VAL A 22 -5.96 9.24 -40.82
N VAL A 23 -4.64 9.43 -41.04
CA VAL A 23 -3.59 8.51 -40.54
C VAL A 23 -3.53 8.54 -39.01
N LEU A 24 -3.61 9.73 -38.42
CA LEU A 24 -3.61 9.89 -36.96
C LEU A 24 -4.85 9.29 -36.30
N LEU A 25 -6.02 9.39 -36.93
CA LEU A 25 -7.25 8.77 -36.46
C LEU A 25 -7.18 7.23 -36.57
N ASP A 26 -6.65 6.69 -37.65
CA ASP A 26 -6.50 5.24 -37.83
C ASP A 26 -5.49 4.66 -36.81
N GLU A 27 -4.38 5.33 -36.56
CA GLU A 27 -3.43 4.97 -35.49
C GLU A 27 -4.08 5.01 -34.10
N GLN A 28 -4.85 6.04 -33.78
CA GLN A 28 -5.55 6.14 -32.49
C GLN A 28 -6.61 5.05 -32.32
N VAL A 29 -7.32 4.70 -33.37
CA VAL A 29 -8.31 3.60 -33.37
C VAL A 29 -7.60 2.25 -33.18
N ARG A 30 -6.50 2.01 -33.90
CA ARG A 30 -5.66 0.80 -33.74
C ARG A 30 -5.05 0.68 -32.35
N HIS A 31 -4.56 1.78 -31.76
CA HIS A 31 -4.07 1.81 -30.39
C HIS A 31 -5.17 1.48 -29.38
N ARG A 32 -6.39 2.04 -29.54
CA ARG A 32 -7.52 1.76 -28.65
C ARG A 32 -8.02 0.31 -28.75
N THR A 33 -8.04 -0.26 -29.93
CA THR A 33 -8.47 -1.66 -30.13
C THR A 33 -7.43 -2.65 -29.62
N ARG A 34 -6.13 -2.40 -29.82
CA ARG A 34 -5.04 -3.19 -29.23
C ARG A 34 -5.10 -3.15 -27.70
N HIS A 35 -5.24 -1.98 -27.07
CA HIS A 35 -5.36 -1.88 -25.62
C HIS A 35 -6.59 -2.61 -25.03
N ARG A 36 -7.70 -2.69 -25.77
CA ARG A 36 -8.87 -3.48 -25.33
C ARG A 36 -8.66 -4.99 -25.48
N ALA A 37 -8.03 -5.40 -26.57
CA ALA A 37 -7.65 -6.81 -26.78
C ALA A 37 -6.64 -7.27 -25.73
N ASP A 38 -5.61 -6.47 -25.46
CA ASP A 38 -4.60 -6.74 -24.43
C ASP A 38 -5.23 -6.85 -23.03
N ARG A 39 -6.17 -5.96 -22.70
CA ARG A 39 -6.88 -6.02 -21.40
C ARG A 39 -7.72 -7.31 -21.28
N ARG A 40 -8.42 -7.72 -22.32
CA ARG A 40 -9.20 -8.97 -22.30
C ARG A 40 -8.28 -10.19 -22.21
N PHE A 41 -7.21 -10.20 -23.00
CA PHE A 41 -6.19 -11.25 -22.93
C PHE A 41 -5.59 -11.36 -21.52
N LEU A 42 -5.19 -10.25 -20.91
CA LEU A 42 -4.65 -10.24 -19.56
C LEU A 42 -5.67 -10.71 -18.51
N LEU A 43 -6.95 -10.35 -18.64
CA LEU A 43 -8.00 -10.85 -17.75
C LEU A 43 -8.20 -12.36 -17.90
N VAL A 44 -8.30 -12.85 -19.13
CA VAL A 44 -8.45 -14.29 -19.42
C VAL A 44 -7.23 -15.06 -18.92
N ALA A 45 -6.02 -14.56 -19.19
CA ALA A 45 -4.79 -15.18 -18.73
C ALA A 45 -4.69 -15.24 -17.19
N ARG A 46 -5.12 -14.19 -16.50
CA ARG A 46 -5.16 -14.16 -15.02
C ARG A 46 -6.19 -15.15 -14.45
N LEU A 47 -7.38 -15.19 -15.04
CA LEU A 47 -8.42 -16.12 -14.61
C LEU A 47 -8.02 -17.58 -14.91
N ALA A 48 -7.45 -17.84 -16.08
CA ALA A 48 -6.94 -19.15 -16.44
C ALA A 48 -5.79 -19.61 -15.54
N SER A 49 -4.87 -18.71 -15.19
CA SER A 49 -3.78 -18.98 -14.24
C SER A 49 -4.33 -19.31 -12.85
N LEU A 50 -5.31 -18.53 -12.35
CA LEU A 50 -5.94 -18.79 -11.05
C LEU A 50 -6.69 -20.13 -11.06
N ALA A 51 -7.51 -20.37 -12.10
CA ALA A 51 -8.25 -21.62 -12.25
C ALA A 51 -7.27 -22.81 -12.33
N GLY A 52 -6.22 -22.71 -13.14
CA GLY A 52 -5.17 -23.72 -13.23
C GLY A 52 -4.51 -24.02 -11.90
N PHE A 53 -4.18 -22.98 -11.12
CA PHE A 53 -3.63 -23.13 -9.77
C PHE A 53 -4.60 -23.88 -8.85
N LEU A 54 -5.89 -23.49 -8.83
CA LEU A 54 -6.91 -24.14 -8.00
C LEU A 54 -7.13 -25.60 -8.39
N ILE A 55 -7.15 -25.91 -9.70
CA ILE A 55 -7.29 -27.29 -10.19
C ILE A 55 -6.06 -28.13 -9.80
N VAL A 56 -4.85 -27.60 -9.96
CA VAL A 56 -3.63 -28.31 -9.55
C VAL A 56 -3.62 -28.56 -8.06
N TRP A 57 -4.04 -27.58 -7.26
CA TRP A 57 -4.14 -27.73 -5.81
C TRP A 57 -5.18 -28.77 -5.41
N GLU A 58 -6.39 -28.73 -6.01
CA GLU A 58 -7.45 -29.74 -5.74
C GLU A 58 -6.95 -31.16 -6.07
N LEU A 59 -6.32 -31.33 -7.25
CA LEU A 59 -5.82 -32.64 -7.69
C LEU A 59 -4.61 -33.12 -6.84
N ALA A 60 -3.75 -32.21 -6.40
CA ALA A 60 -2.61 -32.56 -5.54
C ALA A 60 -3.05 -33.01 -4.16
N SER A 61 -4.18 -32.46 -3.66
CA SER A 61 -4.76 -32.87 -2.40
C SER A 61 -5.38 -34.28 -2.50
N GLY A 62 -4.88 -35.19 -1.69
CA GLY A 62 -5.31 -36.59 -1.67
C GLY A 62 -4.64 -37.51 -2.65
N THR A 63 -3.95 -36.98 -3.70
CA THR A 63 -3.19 -37.81 -4.67
C THR A 63 -1.68 -37.77 -4.41
N ILE A 64 -1.11 -36.54 -4.30
CA ILE A 64 0.33 -36.33 -4.09
C ILE A 64 0.64 -36.07 -2.62
N VAL A 65 -0.19 -35.25 -1.96
CA VAL A 65 -0.04 -34.87 -0.55
C VAL A 65 -1.32 -35.19 0.21
N ARG A 66 -1.19 -35.72 1.40
CA ARG A 66 -2.36 -36.02 2.24
C ARG A 66 -3.16 -34.73 2.51
N PRO A 67 -4.52 -34.75 2.44
CA PRO A 67 -5.38 -33.58 2.69
C PRO A 67 -5.11 -32.90 4.05
N PHE A 68 -4.66 -33.68 5.02
CA PHE A 68 -4.24 -33.19 6.33
C PHE A 68 -3.19 -32.07 6.27
N PHE A 69 -2.26 -32.09 5.30
CA PHE A 69 -1.18 -31.11 5.22
C PHE A 69 -1.52 -29.87 4.38
N ILE A 70 -2.22 -30.06 3.26
CA ILE A 70 -2.46 -28.96 2.31
C ILE A 70 -3.94 -28.62 2.13
N SER A 71 -4.87 -29.46 2.66
CA SER A 71 -6.30 -29.33 2.42
C SER A 71 -6.63 -29.29 0.90
N SER A 72 -7.83 -28.89 0.53
CA SER A 72 -8.24 -28.65 -0.85
C SER A 72 -9.07 -27.37 -0.94
N PRO A 73 -9.12 -26.69 -2.12
CA PRO A 73 -10.02 -25.57 -2.36
C PRO A 73 -11.46 -25.86 -1.96
N THR A 74 -12.00 -27.04 -2.28
CA THR A 74 -13.36 -27.43 -1.92
C THR A 74 -13.55 -27.49 -0.39
N ALA A 75 -12.65 -28.12 0.36
CA ALA A 75 -12.71 -28.18 1.81
C ALA A 75 -12.57 -26.80 2.48
N VAL A 76 -11.75 -25.90 1.88
CA VAL A 76 -11.64 -24.51 2.35
C VAL A 76 -12.95 -23.74 2.17
N VAL A 77 -13.63 -23.94 1.03
CA VAL A 77 -14.95 -23.34 0.78
C VAL A 77 -15.98 -23.88 1.74
N GLU A 78 -16.00 -25.19 2.01
CA GLU A 78 -16.89 -25.80 3.01
C GLU A 78 -16.70 -25.19 4.39
N ALA A 79 -15.46 -25.07 4.87
CA ALA A 79 -15.14 -24.43 6.14
C ALA A 79 -15.58 -22.94 6.18
N LEU A 80 -15.44 -22.21 5.09
CA LEU A 80 -15.92 -20.82 4.98
C LEU A 80 -17.45 -20.75 5.06
N VAL A 81 -18.15 -21.64 4.38
CA VAL A 81 -19.61 -21.72 4.40
C VAL A 81 -20.12 -22.06 5.83
N GLU A 82 -19.48 -22.99 6.50
CA GLU A 82 -19.78 -23.32 7.88
C GLU A 82 -19.62 -22.11 8.82
N TRP A 83 -18.49 -21.39 8.75
CA TRP A 83 -18.27 -20.19 9.55
C TRP A 83 -19.22 -19.04 9.24
N ILE A 84 -19.69 -18.94 7.98
CA ILE A 84 -20.73 -17.97 7.59
C ILE A 84 -22.07 -18.36 8.20
N GLN A 85 -22.47 -19.64 8.10
CA GLN A 85 -23.77 -20.13 8.55
C GLN A 85 -23.87 -20.15 10.09
N SER A 86 -22.79 -20.50 10.79
CA SER A 86 -22.73 -20.43 12.26
C SER A 86 -22.67 -19.00 12.80
N GLY A 87 -22.34 -18.01 11.94
CA GLY A 87 -22.12 -16.62 12.35
C GLY A 87 -20.73 -16.35 12.96
N GLU A 88 -19.88 -17.36 13.11
CA GLU A 88 -18.54 -17.23 13.68
C GLU A 88 -17.67 -16.26 12.87
N LEU A 89 -17.75 -16.33 11.54
CA LEU A 89 -17.00 -15.43 10.67
C LEU A 89 -17.27 -13.96 10.96
N TRP A 90 -18.54 -13.62 11.14
CA TRP A 90 -18.93 -12.24 11.47
C TRP A 90 -18.54 -11.86 12.89
N PHE A 91 -18.83 -12.73 13.86
CA PHE A 91 -18.49 -12.50 15.25
C PHE A 91 -16.98 -12.27 15.45
N HIS A 92 -16.13 -13.15 14.91
CA HIS A 92 -14.69 -13.03 15.05
C HIS A 92 -14.11 -11.93 14.14
N GLY A 93 -14.63 -11.78 12.92
CA GLY A 93 -14.16 -10.79 11.93
C GLY A 93 -14.23 -9.35 12.41
N GLN A 94 -15.32 -8.97 13.12
CA GLN A 94 -15.47 -7.61 13.65
C GLN A 94 -14.39 -7.24 14.67
N PHE A 95 -13.94 -8.17 15.52
CA PHE A 95 -12.89 -7.91 16.52
C PHE A 95 -11.53 -7.71 15.87
N THR A 96 -11.17 -8.53 14.88
CA THR A 96 -9.93 -8.37 14.12
C THR A 96 -9.94 -7.08 13.32
N LEU A 97 -11.06 -6.77 12.65
CA LEU A 97 -11.20 -5.54 11.90
C LEU A 97 -11.07 -4.30 12.82
N LEU A 98 -11.74 -4.31 13.97
CA LEU A 98 -11.66 -3.24 14.95
C LEU A 98 -10.24 -3.03 15.47
N ALA A 99 -9.55 -4.12 15.86
CA ALA A 99 -8.16 -4.06 16.33
C ALA A 99 -7.23 -3.50 15.23
N THR A 100 -7.40 -3.97 13.99
CA THR A 100 -6.62 -3.54 12.84
C THR A 100 -6.83 -2.06 12.54
N VAL A 101 -8.08 -1.60 12.47
CA VAL A 101 -8.40 -0.20 12.17
C VAL A 101 -7.92 0.73 13.27
N LEU A 102 -8.19 0.41 14.53
CA LEU A 102 -7.73 1.22 15.66
C LEU A 102 -6.21 1.28 15.75
N GLY A 103 -5.52 0.14 15.56
CA GLY A 103 -4.07 0.08 15.53
C GLY A 103 -3.47 0.85 14.36
N TYR A 104 -4.06 0.70 13.18
CA TYR A 104 -3.65 1.43 11.98
C TYR A 104 -3.78 2.95 12.16
N VAL A 105 -4.93 3.42 12.64
CA VAL A 105 -5.19 4.86 12.84
C VAL A 105 -4.30 5.42 13.95
N SER A 106 -4.27 4.77 15.12
CA SER A 106 -3.48 5.26 16.26
C SER A 106 -1.97 5.23 15.97
N GLY A 107 -1.46 4.14 15.36
CA GLY A 107 -0.06 4.03 14.96
C GLY A 107 0.35 5.06 13.92
N SER A 108 -0.51 5.30 12.91
CA SER A 108 -0.27 6.31 11.88
C SER A 108 -0.27 7.72 12.45
N LEU A 109 -1.25 8.06 13.28
CA LEU A 109 -1.34 9.38 13.91
C LEU A 109 -0.15 9.65 14.83
N ALA A 110 0.22 8.69 15.68
CA ALA A 110 1.38 8.80 16.55
C ALA A 110 2.68 8.97 15.74
N ALA A 111 2.84 8.18 14.68
CA ALA A 111 4.00 8.27 13.80
C ALA A 111 4.12 9.64 13.13
N ILE A 112 3.03 10.15 12.55
CA ILE A 112 3.02 11.47 11.90
C ILE A 112 3.26 12.58 12.94
N ALA A 113 2.61 12.52 14.10
CA ALA A 113 2.76 13.52 15.15
C ALA A 113 4.19 13.65 15.65
N ILE A 114 4.93 12.53 15.77
CA ILE A 114 6.32 12.52 16.21
C ILE A 114 7.27 12.82 15.04
N ALA A 115 7.02 12.27 13.86
CA ALA A 115 7.85 12.44 12.67
C ALA A 115 7.83 13.90 12.17
N TRP A 116 6.70 14.59 12.31
CA TRP A 116 6.56 15.95 11.80
C TRP A 116 7.57 16.94 12.39
N PRO A 117 7.64 17.15 13.72
CA PRO A 117 8.63 18.05 14.32
C PRO A 117 10.06 17.56 14.08
N LEU A 118 10.33 16.25 14.16
CA LEU A 118 11.67 15.71 13.94
C LEU A 118 12.13 15.86 12.48
N GLY A 119 11.24 15.69 11.51
CA GLY A 119 11.54 15.89 10.09
C GLY A 119 11.94 17.35 9.78
N LEU A 120 11.32 18.32 10.44
CA LEU A 120 11.64 19.74 10.32
C LEU A 120 12.97 20.09 11.01
N MET A 121 13.31 19.39 12.08
CA MET A 121 14.51 19.65 12.91
C MET A 121 15.61 18.63 12.60
N ARG A 122 16.34 18.79 11.48
CA ARG A 122 17.37 17.82 11.02
C ARG A 122 18.39 17.44 12.10
N ARG A 123 18.76 18.37 13.00
CA ARG A 123 19.70 18.06 14.09
C ARG A 123 19.06 17.13 15.12
N ALA A 124 17.83 17.42 15.54
CA ALA A 124 17.09 16.57 16.48
C ALA A 124 16.89 15.16 15.90
N TYR A 125 16.50 15.07 14.63
CA TYR A 125 16.35 13.76 13.96
C TYR A 125 17.65 12.97 13.98
N ARG A 126 18.80 13.55 13.61
CA ARG A 126 20.11 12.85 13.63
C ARG A 126 20.50 12.33 15.02
N ILE A 127 20.11 13.02 16.07
CA ILE A 127 20.37 12.59 17.46
C ILE A 127 19.44 11.42 17.84
N THR A 128 18.18 11.45 17.39
CA THR A 128 17.17 10.46 17.77
C THR A 128 17.11 9.25 16.84
N GLU A 129 17.59 9.36 15.59
CA GLU A 129 17.59 8.32 14.58
C GLU A 129 18.16 6.97 15.07
N PRO A 130 19.31 6.89 15.76
CA PRO A 130 19.83 5.62 16.25
C PRO A 130 18.88 4.92 17.24
N TYR A 131 18.17 5.67 18.07
CA TYR A 131 17.21 5.11 19.02
C TYR A 131 15.97 4.55 18.31
N PHE A 132 15.49 5.23 17.26
CA PHE A 132 14.40 4.71 16.42
C PHE A 132 14.83 3.45 15.68
N LEU A 133 16.08 3.38 15.19
CA LEU A 133 16.61 2.18 14.53
C LEU A 133 16.70 1.00 15.49
N ILE A 134 17.18 1.22 16.72
CA ILE A 134 17.21 0.19 17.76
C ILE A 134 15.80 -0.29 18.07
N ALA A 135 14.84 0.62 18.30
CA ALA A 135 13.47 0.26 18.59
C ALA A 135 12.80 -0.50 17.43
N TYR A 136 13.06 -0.11 16.19
CA TYR A 136 12.57 -0.80 15.00
C TYR A 136 13.18 -2.20 14.83
N SER A 137 14.42 -2.41 15.29
CA SER A 137 15.12 -3.69 15.23
C SER A 137 14.56 -4.73 16.21
N VAL A 138 13.76 -4.31 17.19
CA VAL A 138 13.12 -5.23 18.13
C VAL A 138 12.08 -6.05 17.37
N PRO A 139 12.13 -7.40 17.43
CA PRO A 139 11.13 -8.24 16.79
C PRO A 139 9.73 -7.94 17.32
N ALA A 140 8.89 -7.33 16.50
CA ALA A 140 7.55 -6.87 16.90
C ALA A 140 6.68 -7.99 17.51
N VAL A 141 6.83 -9.22 17.00
CA VAL A 141 6.11 -10.40 17.53
C VAL A 141 6.50 -10.69 18.97
N ALA A 142 7.77 -10.47 19.35
CA ALA A 142 8.26 -10.68 20.69
C ALA A 142 7.71 -9.65 21.70
N MET A 143 7.21 -8.50 21.20
CA MET A 143 6.55 -7.50 22.05
C MET A 143 5.13 -7.90 22.48
N GLY A 144 4.53 -8.87 21.83
CA GLY A 144 3.16 -9.31 22.15
C GLY A 144 2.93 -9.66 23.61
N PRO A 145 3.71 -10.59 24.22
CA PRO A 145 3.60 -10.89 25.64
C PRO A 145 3.85 -9.67 26.55
N VAL A 146 4.76 -8.80 26.18
CA VAL A 146 5.07 -7.57 26.95
C VAL A 146 3.85 -6.63 26.96
N PHE A 147 3.20 -6.45 25.82
CA PHE A 147 1.99 -5.61 25.74
C PHE A 147 0.81 -6.23 26.48
N ILE A 148 0.71 -7.55 26.51
CA ILE A 148 -0.30 -8.22 27.34
C ILE A 148 -0.02 -7.99 28.84
N LEU A 149 1.24 -8.05 29.25
CA LEU A 149 1.64 -7.80 30.63
C LEU A 149 1.33 -6.36 31.05
N TRP A 150 1.53 -5.38 30.17
CA TRP A 150 1.30 -3.96 30.46
C TRP A 150 -0.16 -3.54 30.40
N PHE A 151 -0.91 -4.06 29.43
CA PHE A 151 -2.29 -3.62 29.12
C PHE A 151 -3.36 -4.64 29.47
N GLY A 152 -2.96 -5.81 29.99
CA GLY A 152 -3.87 -6.90 30.29
C GLY A 152 -4.38 -7.64 29.05
N LEU A 153 -5.37 -8.52 29.27
CA LEU A 153 -6.06 -9.22 28.19
C LEU A 153 -7.13 -8.33 27.57
N GLY A 154 -7.40 -8.51 26.28
CA GLY A 154 -8.50 -7.80 25.62
C GLY A 154 -8.12 -7.19 24.28
N LEU A 155 -8.76 -6.05 23.94
CA LEU A 155 -8.56 -5.36 22.67
C LEU A 155 -7.27 -4.52 22.66
N THR A 156 -6.94 -3.90 23.79
CA THR A 156 -5.85 -2.92 23.89
C THR A 156 -4.49 -3.46 23.44
N PRO A 157 -3.96 -4.60 23.93
CA PRO A 157 -2.65 -5.10 23.50
C PRO A 157 -2.61 -5.43 22.01
N LYS A 158 -3.72 -5.84 21.40
CA LYS A 158 -3.82 -6.11 19.94
C LYS A 158 -3.72 -4.81 19.14
N VAL A 159 -4.44 -3.77 19.59
CA VAL A 159 -4.38 -2.43 19.00
C VAL A 159 -2.98 -1.85 19.10
N VAL A 160 -2.33 -1.95 20.28
CA VAL A 160 -0.97 -1.46 20.48
C VAL A 160 0.03 -2.22 19.61
N LEU A 161 -0.12 -3.54 19.49
CA LEU A 161 0.74 -4.34 18.63
C LEU A 161 0.56 -3.99 17.14
N ALA A 162 -0.67 -3.83 16.69
CA ALA A 162 -0.97 -3.34 15.34
C ALA A 162 -0.40 -1.94 15.11
N ALA A 163 -0.55 -1.03 16.07
CA ALA A 163 0.03 0.31 16.02
C ALA A 163 1.55 0.30 15.95
N TYR A 164 2.21 -0.60 16.68
CA TYR A 164 3.66 -0.78 16.65
C TYR A 164 4.17 -1.15 15.25
N PHE A 165 3.51 -2.10 14.58
CA PHE A 165 3.86 -2.49 13.19
C PHE A 165 3.71 -1.34 12.20
N VAL A 166 2.71 -0.47 12.39
CA VAL A 166 2.43 0.67 11.51
C VAL A 166 3.38 1.84 11.78
N PHE A 167 3.65 2.09 13.06
CA PHE A 167 4.33 3.29 13.53
C PHE A 167 5.66 3.55 12.82
N PHE A 168 6.57 2.58 12.82
CA PHE A 168 7.92 2.79 12.28
C PHE A 168 7.92 3.04 10.79
N ILE A 169 7.08 2.32 10.03
CA ILE A 169 7.01 2.48 8.57
C ILE A 169 6.48 3.88 8.22
N VAL A 170 5.42 4.33 8.89
CA VAL A 170 4.84 5.66 8.67
C VAL A 170 5.80 6.75 9.16
N PHE A 171 6.45 6.55 10.30
CA PHE A 171 7.43 7.49 10.86
C PHE A 171 8.59 7.76 9.89
N VAL A 172 9.27 6.72 9.43
CA VAL A 172 10.42 6.86 8.53
C VAL A 172 10.02 7.52 7.21
N ASN A 173 8.90 7.12 6.63
CA ASN A 173 8.42 7.72 5.38
C ASN A 173 8.01 9.18 5.55
N THR A 174 7.40 9.54 6.69
CA THR A 174 7.02 10.93 6.99
C THR A 174 8.25 11.81 7.13
N VAL A 175 9.25 11.39 7.91
CA VAL A 175 10.52 12.12 8.04
C VAL A 175 11.22 12.27 6.69
N THR A 176 11.30 11.17 5.92
CA THR A 176 11.88 11.17 4.57
C THR A 176 11.18 12.16 3.67
N GLY A 177 9.84 12.15 3.63
CA GLY A 177 9.05 13.07 2.82
C GLY A 177 9.30 14.54 3.16
N ILE A 178 9.43 14.87 4.44
CA ILE A 178 9.75 16.23 4.89
C ILE A 178 11.18 16.64 4.49
N GLN A 179 12.15 15.73 4.63
CA GLN A 179 13.55 16.02 4.35
C GLN A 179 13.92 16.02 2.87
N GLN A 180 13.09 15.42 2.01
CA GLN A 180 13.25 15.37 0.56
C GLN A 180 12.85 16.67 -0.16
N VAL A 181 12.30 17.67 0.57
CA VAL A 181 11.97 18.97 -0.01
C VAL A 181 13.23 19.66 -0.51
N PRO A 182 13.31 20.04 -1.81
CA PRO A 182 14.49 20.69 -2.38
C PRO A 182 14.79 22.02 -1.68
N ARG A 183 16.05 22.22 -1.26
CA ARG A 183 16.47 23.46 -0.59
C ARG A 183 16.17 24.70 -1.42
N GLY A 184 16.43 24.66 -2.73
CA GLY A 184 16.13 25.78 -3.61
C GLY A 184 14.67 26.23 -3.59
N MET A 185 13.72 25.29 -3.46
CA MET A 185 12.29 25.61 -3.32
C MET A 185 12.01 26.32 -1.98
N LEU A 186 12.67 25.89 -0.91
CA LEU A 186 12.55 26.55 0.39
C LEU A 186 13.14 27.96 0.40
N ASP A 187 14.29 28.14 -0.27
CA ASP A 187 14.99 29.43 -0.32
C ASP A 187 14.25 30.44 -1.19
N VAL A 188 13.77 30.06 -2.36
CA VAL A 188 12.94 30.92 -3.22
C VAL A 188 11.68 31.36 -2.47
N THR A 189 11.00 30.45 -1.78
CA THR A 189 9.77 30.78 -1.06
C THR A 189 10.04 31.75 0.10
N ARG A 190 11.21 31.65 0.76
CA ARG A 190 11.64 32.61 1.79
C ARG A 190 11.97 33.98 1.22
N VAL A 191 12.66 34.02 0.08
CA VAL A 191 12.98 35.31 -0.59
C VAL A 191 11.71 36.04 -1.02
N LEU A 192 10.65 35.30 -1.39
CA LEU A 192 9.33 35.84 -1.67
C LEU A 192 8.55 36.30 -0.41
N GLY A 193 9.17 36.28 0.76
CA GLY A 193 8.58 36.77 2.01
C GLY A 193 7.59 35.81 2.70
N ALA A 194 7.57 34.53 2.35
CA ALA A 194 6.67 33.58 2.99
C ALA A 194 7.00 33.38 4.46
N SER A 195 5.97 33.43 5.31
CA SER A 195 6.08 33.11 6.72
C SER A 195 6.42 31.63 6.94
N ARG A 196 6.90 31.26 8.13
CA ARG A 196 7.18 29.85 8.49
C ARG A 196 5.94 28.97 8.31
N THR A 197 4.79 29.47 8.70
CA THR A 197 3.51 28.76 8.57
C THR A 197 3.12 28.59 7.11
N ALA A 198 3.25 29.64 6.29
CA ALA A 198 3.03 29.54 4.84
C ALA A 198 3.94 28.48 4.22
N LEU A 199 5.23 28.47 4.57
CA LEU A 199 6.20 27.49 4.07
C LEU A 199 5.79 26.04 4.42
N LEU A 200 5.28 25.80 5.64
CA LEU A 200 4.80 24.49 6.08
C LEU A 200 3.63 24.00 5.23
N TRP A 201 2.62 24.84 5.02
CA TRP A 201 1.37 24.44 4.36
C TRP A 201 1.46 24.45 2.83
N THR A 202 2.26 25.37 2.24
CA THR A 202 2.33 25.52 0.78
C THR A 202 3.45 24.71 0.12
N VAL A 203 4.51 24.38 0.87
CA VAL A 203 5.67 23.67 0.32
C VAL A 203 5.92 22.34 0.98
N ILE A 204 6.10 22.32 2.31
CA ILE A 204 6.56 21.12 3.00
C ILE A 204 5.48 20.05 3.05
N LEU A 205 4.27 20.38 3.48
CA LEU A 205 3.17 19.41 3.58
C LEU A 205 2.80 18.82 2.21
N PRO A 206 2.57 19.61 1.15
CA PRO A 206 2.28 19.05 -0.17
C PRO A 206 3.40 18.16 -0.72
N SER A 207 4.67 18.48 -0.41
CA SER A 207 5.82 17.67 -0.84
C SER A 207 5.97 16.38 -0.04
N ALA A 208 5.64 16.38 1.26
CA ALA A 208 5.70 15.21 2.13
C ALA A 208 4.49 14.27 1.95
N LEU A 209 3.34 14.81 1.55
CA LEU A 209 2.08 14.07 1.47
C LEU A 209 2.14 12.80 0.60
N PRO A 210 2.80 12.76 -0.57
CA PRO A 210 2.94 11.54 -1.35
C PRO A 210 3.66 10.43 -0.61
N TYR A 211 4.68 10.74 0.20
CA TYR A 211 5.43 9.79 1.02
C TYR A 211 4.56 9.23 2.15
N ILE A 212 3.84 10.11 2.85
CA ILE A 212 2.90 9.72 3.91
C ILE A 212 1.81 8.81 3.36
N LEU A 213 1.19 9.16 2.24
CA LEU A 213 0.14 8.34 1.63
C LEU A 213 0.66 7.01 1.08
N ALA A 214 1.88 6.97 0.55
CA ALA A 214 2.52 5.72 0.16
C ALA A 214 2.73 4.81 1.37
N ALA A 215 3.23 5.35 2.48
CA ALA A 215 3.40 4.61 3.73
C ALA A 215 2.06 4.09 4.27
N LEU A 216 1.04 4.94 4.33
CA LEU A 216 -0.30 4.55 4.79
C LEU A 216 -0.89 3.38 3.99
N ARG A 217 -0.62 3.28 2.70
CA ARG A 217 -1.09 2.15 1.88
C ARG A 217 -0.35 0.86 2.18
N VAL A 218 0.97 0.95 2.33
CA VAL A 218 1.83 -0.22 2.56
C VAL A 218 1.65 -0.79 3.97
N THR A 219 1.22 0.03 4.95
CA THR A 219 1.09 -0.38 6.35
C THR A 219 -0.22 -1.05 6.72
N LEU A 220 -1.25 -1.05 5.85
CA LEU A 220 -2.49 -1.78 6.13
C LEU A 220 -2.30 -3.28 6.38
N PRO A 221 -1.56 -4.02 5.51
CA PRO A 221 -1.22 -5.41 5.82
C PRO A 221 -0.45 -5.56 7.13
N ALA A 222 0.46 -4.64 7.43
CA ALA A 222 1.24 -4.67 8.66
C ALA A 222 0.37 -4.50 9.91
N ALA A 223 -0.65 -3.63 9.86
CA ALA A 223 -1.62 -3.48 10.93
C ALA A 223 -2.41 -4.77 11.19
N MET A 224 -2.85 -5.44 10.13
CA MET A 224 -3.54 -6.73 10.23
C MET A 224 -2.63 -7.79 10.85
N ILE A 225 -1.37 -7.88 10.40
CA ILE A 225 -0.40 -8.82 10.98
C ILE A 225 -0.25 -8.56 12.47
N GLY A 226 -0.11 -7.31 12.91
CA GLY A 226 0.00 -6.96 14.31
C GLY A 226 -1.22 -7.35 15.13
N ALA A 227 -2.43 -7.10 14.63
CA ALA A 227 -3.68 -7.49 15.28
C ALA A 227 -3.78 -9.02 15.42
N VAL A 228 -3.52 -9.76 14.35
CA VAL A 228 -3.59 -11.24 14.30
C VAL A 228 -2.54 -11.88 15.21
N VAL A 229 -1.31 -11.35 15.23
CA VAL A 229 -0.27 -11.83 16.17
C VAL A 229 -0.73 -11.65 17.62
N GLY A 230 -1.33 -10.50 17.95
CA GLY A 230 -1.92 -10.28 19.28
C GLY A 230 -3.04 -11.28 19.58
N GLU A 231 -3.84 -11.67 18.60
CA GLU A 231 -4.90 -12.68 18.75
C GLU A 231 -4.34 -14.09 18.92
N PHE A 232 -3.24 -14.43 18.25
CA PHE A 232 -2.58 -15.73 18.41
C PHE A 232 -2.03 -15.95 19.82
N ILE A 233 -1.48 -14.90 20.43
CA ILE A 233 -0.80 -15.02 21.71
C ILE A 233 -1.81 -15.20 22.85
N ALA A 234 -2.83 -14.33 22.92
CA ALA A 234 -3.77 -14.37 24.04
C ALA A 234 -5.11 -13.75 23.65
N SER A 235 -5.95 -14.52 22.97
CA SER A 235 -7.30 -14.09 22.63
C SER A 235 -8.28 -15.27 22.67
N ASN A 236 -9.54 -14.93 22.95
CA ASN A 236 -10.70 -15.80 22.80
C ASN A 236 -11.66 -15.28 21.70
N ARG A 237 -11.25 -14.27 20.94
CA ARG A 237 -12.05 -13.65 19.89
C ARG A 237 -11.13 -13.12 18.78
N GLY A 238 -11.64 -13.09 17.56
CA GLY A 238 -10.93 -12.61 16.37
C GLY A 238 -10.63 -13.72 15.38
N LEU A 239 -10.32 -13.37 14.14
CA LEU A 239 -9.99 -14.33 13.08
C LEU A 239 -8.69 -15.07 13.36
N GLY A 240 -7.71 -14.43 14.01
CA GLY A 240 -6.50 -15.09 14.47
C GLY A 240 -6.81 -16.17 15.51
N TYR A 241 -7.69 -15.88 16.47
CA TYR A 241 -8.18 -16.89 17.41
C TYR A 241 -8.85 -18.05 16.68
N LEU A 242 -9.79 -17.77 15.77
CA LEU A 242 -10.50 -18.79 15.00
C LEU A 242 -9.55 -19.67 14.20
N THR A 243 -8.56 -19.06 13.53
CA THR A 243 -7.50 -19.77 12.80
C THR A 243 -6.66 -20.66 13.74
N ARG A 244 -6.31 -20.16 14.92
CA ARG A 244 -5.56 -20.94 15.93
C ARG A 244 -6.40 -22.09 16.49
N ALA A 245 -7.69 -21.88 16.71
CA ALA A 245 -8.61 -22.93 17.16
C ALA A 245 -8.69 -24.05 16.10
N ALA A 246 -8.89 -23.70 14.83
CA ALA A 246 -8.85 -24.65 13.73
C ALA A 246 -7.52 -25.43 13.66
N ALA A 247 -6.38 -24.75 13.89
CA ALA A 247 -5.09 -25.43 13.95
C ALA A 247 -4.98 -26.41 15.13
N ALA A 248 -5.54 -26.08 16.29
CA ALA A 248 -5.57 -26.95 17.45
C ALA A 248 -6.46 -28.20 17.23
N GLU A 249 -7.46 -28.08 16.38
CA GLU A 249 -8.34 -29.19 15.94
C GLU A 249 -7.77 -29.93 14.71
N TYR A 250 -6.55 -29.61 14.30
CA TYR A 250 -5.91 -30.14 13.08
C TYR A 250 -6.70 -29.92 11.78
N SER A 251 -7.56 -28.91 11.74
CA SER A 251 -8.32 -28.51 10.55
C SER A 251 -7.50 -27.59 9.65
N THR A 252 -6.73 -28.18 8.71
CA THR A 252 -5.97 -27.38 7.73
C THR A 252 -6.89 -26.52 6.85
N ALA A 253 -8.09 -27.03 6.53
CA ALA A 253 -9.10 -26.27 5.80
C ALA A 253 -9.49 -24.98 6.53
N GLY A 254 -9.79 -25.06 7.84
CA GLY A 254 -10.10 -23.91 8.67
C GLY A 254 -8.95 -22.92 8.80
N VAL A 255 -7.71 -23.40 8.93
CA VAL A 255 -6.53 -22.54 8.96
C VAL A 255 -6.41 -21.72 7.66
N ILE A 256 -6.52 -22.37 6.50
CA ILE A 256 -6.43 -21.71 5.20
C ILE A 256 -7.64 -20.78 4.99
N ALA A 257 -8.84 -21.19 5.40
CA ALA A 257 -10.03 -20.35 5.36
C ALA A 257 -9.83 -19.03 6.13
N GLY A 258 -9.26 -19.09 7.34
CA GLY A 258 -8.91 -17.90 8.11
C GLY A 258 -7.92 -16.97 7.39
N VAL A 259 -6.87 -17.54 6.79
CA VAL A 259 -5.89 -16.78 6.00
C VAL A 259 -6.55 -16.11 4.79
N VAL A 260 -7.44 -16.80 4.09
CA VAL A 260 -8.18 -16.27 2.92
C VAL A 260 -9.07 -15.10 3.34
N VAL A 261 -9.82 -15.23 4.44
CA VAL A 261 -10.67 -14.13 4.96
C VAL A 261 -9.85 -12.93 5.37
N MET A 262 -8.76 -13.13 6.12
CA MET A 262 -7.88 -12.02 6.53
C MET A 262 -7.27 -11.32 5.31
N SER A 263 -6.86 -12.08 4.29
CA SER A 263 -6.34 -11.52 3.04
C SER A 263 -7.40 -10.73 2.27
N ALA A 264 -8.65 -11.22 2.24
CA ALA A 264 -9.78 -10.52 1.61
C ALA A 264 -10.10 -9.21 2.31
N ILE A 265 -10.06 -9.16 3.64
CA ILE A 265 -10.25 -7.94 4.43
C ILE A 265 -9.17 -6.92 4.11
N VAL A 266 -7.88 -7.31 4.14
CA VAL A 266 -6.76 -6.42 3.82
C VAL A 266 -6.86 -5.90 2.39
N LEU A 267 -7.19 -6.76 1.43
CA LEU A 267 -7.38 -6.37 0.04
C LEU A 267 -8.49 -5.33 -0.09
N THR A 268 -9.63 -5.57 0.54
CA THR A 268 -10.78 -4.66 0.53
C THR A 268 -10.40 -3.31 1.15
N MET A 269 -9.76 -3.29 2.32
CA MET A 269 -9.29 -2.07 2.95
C MET A 269 -8.29 -1.32 2.06
N THR A 270 -7.36 -2.03 1.40
CA THR A 270 -6.39 -1.44 0.48
C THR A 270 -7.07 -0.84 -0.76
N LEU A 271 -8.09 -1.50 -1.29
CA LEU A 271 -8.87 -0.99 -2.41
C LEU A 271 -9.64 0.28 -2.04
N LEU A 272 -10.20 0.34 -0.83
CA LEU A 272 -10.89 1.53 -0.31
C LEU A 272 -9.96 2.74 -0.14
N LEU A 273 -8.66 2.52 0.11
CA LEU A 273 -7.66 3.60 0.20
C LEU A 273 -7.09 4.06 -1.15
N ARG A 274 -7.35 3.34 -2.25
CA ARG A 274 -6.84 3.71 -3.59
C ARG A 274 -7.22 5.12 -4.05
N PRO A 275 -8.48 5.60 -3.89
CA PRO A 275 -8.86 6.92 -4.37
C PRO A 275 -8.10 8.06 -3.68
N LEU A 276 -7.68 7.91 -2.40
CA LEU A 276 -6.88 8.93 -1.71
C LEU A 276 -5.58 9.30 -2.44
N GLY A 277 -5.05 8.44 -3.28
CA GLY A 277 -3.81 8.73 -3.99
C GLY A 277 -4.00 9.19 -5.43
N HIS A 278 -5.20 9.07 -5.99
CA HIS A 278 -5.47 9.63 -7.30
C HIS A 278 -5.60 11.16 -7.23
N ALA A 279 -6.08 11.68 -6.10
CA ALA A 279 -6.19 13.12 -5.86
C ALA A 279 -4.84 13.87 -5.90
N LEU A 280 -3.70 13.16 -5.84
CA LEU A 280 -2.36 13.77 -5.82
C LEU A 280 -1.53 13.49 -7.07
N ARG A 281 -2.03 12.74 -8.04
CA ARG A 281 -1.29 12.42 -9.29
C ARG A 281 -0.99 13.65 -10.14
N TRP A 282 -1.81 14.67 -10.10
CA TRP A 282 -1.59 15.92 -10.82
C TRP A 282 -0.28 16.63 -10.45
N GLN A 283 0.29 16.37 -9.26
CA GLN A 283 1.58 16.92 -8.84
C GLN A 283 2.78 16.20 -9.49
N GLN A 284 2.64 14.95 -9.94
CA GLN A 284 3.71 14.18 -10.59
C GLN A 284 3.82 14.51 -12.09
N GLU A 285 2.72 14.83 -12.76
CA GLU A 285 2.72 15.19 -14.19
C GLU A 285 3.40 16.55 -14.46
N VAL A 286 3.35 17.47 -13.50
CA VAL A 286 4.06 18.77 -13.61
C VAL A 286 5.59 18.61 -13.57
N LYS A 287 6.14 17.54 -12.99
CA LYS A 287 7.59 17.28 -12.96
C LYS A 287 8.14 16.71 -14.28
N VAL A 288 7.37 15.91 -14.99
CA VAL A 288 7.81 15.26 -16.23
C VAL A 288 7.88 16.27 -17.39
N ASN A 289 6.98 17.25 -17.42
CA ASN A 289 6.95 18.26 -18.50
C ASN A 289 8.02 19.38 -18.38
N ARG A 290 8.80 19.42 -17.29
CA ARG A 290 9.90 20.38 -17.10
C ARG A 290 11.29 19.85 -17.47
N GLY A 291 11.39 18.60 -17.89
CA GLY A 291 12.66 17.93 -18.25
C GLY A 291 12.98 17.89 -19.74
N THR A 292 12.15 18.52 -20.58
CA THR A 292 12.37 18.61 -22.03
C THR A 292 12.31 20.07 -22.50
N VAL A 293 13.27 20.86 -22.07
CA VAL A 293 13.66 22.13 -22.74
C VAL A 293 15.18 22.20 -22.70
#